data_8bb3b97036853046ebab6de2191b4ea4
#
_entry.id   8bb3b97036853046ebab6de2191b4ea4
#
_cell.length_a   1.000
_cell.length_b   1.000
_cell.length_c   1.000
_cell.angle_alpha   90.00
_cell.angle_beta   90.00
_cell.angle_gamma   90.00
#
_symmetry.space_group_name_H-M   'P 1'
#
loop_
_entity.id
_entity.type
_entity.pdbx_description
1 polymer ?
#
loop_
_entity_poly.entity_id
_entity_poly.type
_entity_poly.pdbx_seq_one_letter_code
_entity_poly.pdbx_strand_id
1 'polypeptide(L)'
;MVEDKEEKVSRGYHCVWQIHYHIVFPVKYRKSLLDEEVRRIIVETAEEIEKRFAIDMEAIGCDKDHIHLLCSAHPKIAPGKIVQIFKSITAREIFRRKQAVKKELWGGEFWTDGYYVGTVGERGNWDTVERYIKRQEIGRASCRERV
;
A
#
# COMPACT_ATOMS: atom_id res chain seq x y z
N MET A 1 1.18 -3.65 30.19
CA MET A 1 2.48 -4.14 29.72
C MET A 1 2.56 -3.88 28.24
N VAL A 2 3.31 -2.84 27.89
CA VAL A 2 3.58 -2.59 26.46
C VAL A 2 4.67 -3.58 26.11
N GLU A 3 4.32 -4.59 25.31
CA GLU A 3 5.35 -5.37 24.67
C GLU A 3 6.17 -4.43 23.80
N ASP A 4 7.40 -4.22 24.18
CA ASP A 4 8.39 -3.63 23.31
C ASP A 4 8.46 -4.51 22.06
N LYS A 5 7.73 -4.11 21.03
CA LYS A 5 7.99 -4.65 19.71
C LYS A 5 9.41 -4.21 19.35
N GLU A 6 10.36 -5.08 19.65
CA GLU A 6 11.71 -4.89 19.13
C GLU A 6 11.58 -4.59 17.63
N GLU A 7 12.07 -3.44 17.24
CA GLU A 7 12.14 -3.08 15.83
C GLU A 7 12.92 -4.17 15.13
N LYS A 8 12.19 -4.96 14.34
CA LYS A 8 12.81 -6.04 13.58
C LYS A 8 13.70 -5.46 12.50
N VAL A 9 15.00 -5.52 12.73
CA VAL A 9 15.99 -5.24 11.72
C VAL A 9 15.98 -6.41 10.74
N SER A 10 15.80 -6.10 9.46
CA SER A 10 15.86 -7.09 8.39
C SER A 10 17.31 -7.40 8.03
N ARG A 11 17.57 -8.64 7.65
CA ARG A 11 18.92 -9.11 7.30
C ARG A 11 18.93 -9.83 5.97
N GLY A 12 19.94 -9.54 5.17
CA GLY A 12 20.23 -10.23 3.93
C GLY A 12 21.70 -10.58 3.84
N TYR A 13 22.09 -11.12 2.69
CA TYR A 13 23.48 -11.42 2.41
C TYR A 13 24.28 -10.12 2.31
N HIS A 14 25.23 -9.93 3.20
CA HIS A 14 26.08 -8.73 3.35
C HIS A 14 25.36 -7.43 3.70
N CYS A 15 24.09 -7.44 4.08
CA CYS A 15 23.42 -6.23 4.47
C CYS A 15 22.38 -6.43 5.58
N VAL A 16 22.15 -5.34 6.32
CA VAL A 16 21.14 -5.21 7.35
C VAL A 16 20.40 -3.93 7.06
N TRP A 17 19.07 -3.94 7.11
CA TRP A 17 18.30 -2.73 6.83
C TRP A 17 17.08 -2.60 7.72
N GLN A 18 16.64 -1.35 7.84
CA GLN A 18 15.46 -0.96 8.58
C GLN A 18 14.85 0.22 7.85
N ILE A 19 14.11 -0.07 6.79
CA ILE A 19 13.53 0.91 5.89
C ILE A 19 12.03 0.69 5.83
N HIS A 20 11.26 1.72 6.15
CA HIS A 20 9.81 1.69 6.07
C HIS A 20 9.32 2.85 5.20
N TYR A 21 8.44 2.54 4.27
CA TYR A 21 7.85 3.52 3.38
C TYR A 21 6.36 3.68 3.66
N HIS A 22 5.92 4.92 3.65
CA HIS A 22 4.52 5.28 3.55
C HIS A 22 4.24 5.69 2.12
N ILE A 23 3.41 4.94 1.43
CA ILE A 23 3.09 5.15 0.01
C ILE A 23 1.59 5.41 -0.12
N VAL A 24 1.23 6.41 -0.89
CA VAL A 24 -0.17 6.79 -1.10
C VAL A 24 -0.40 7.00 -2.60
N PHE A 25 -1.47 6.43 -3.12
CA PHE A 25 -1.90 6.73 -4.49
C PHE A 25 -3.41 6.53 -4.66
N PRO A 26 -4.04 7.33 -5.52
CA PRO A 26 -5.47 7.24 -5.75
C PRO A 26 -5.84 6.27 -6.87
N VAL A 27 -7.12 5.91 -6.87
CA VAL A 27 -7.77 5.25 -8.00
C VAL A 27 -7.81 6.21 -9.19
N LYS A 28 -7.74 5.69 -10.40
CA LYS A 28 -7.82 6.47 -11.64
C LYS A 28 -9.08 7.34 -11.65
N TYR A 29 -8.89 8.61 -11.96
CA TYR A 29 -9.94 9.64 -11.91
C TYR A 29 -10.55 9.85 -10.51
N ARG A 30 -9.88 9.38 -9.46
CA ARG A 30 -10.37 9.43 -8.06
C ARG A 30 -11.77 8.83 -7.90
N LYS A 31 -12.09 7.83 -8.68
CA LYS A 31 -13.36 7.12 -8.55
C LYS A 31 -13.44 6.33 -7.26
N SER A 32 -14.60 6.35 -6.62
CA SER A 32 -14.86 5.65 -5.36
C SER A 32 -15.08 4.15 -5.60
N LEU A 33 -14.06 3.46 -6.06
CA LEU A 33 -14.11 2.03 -6.44
C LEU A 33 -13.58 1.09 -5.36
N LEU A 34 -13.04 1.62 -4.26
CA LEU A 34 -12.49 0.80 -3.17
C LEU A 34 -13.59 0.40 -2.19
N ASP A 35 -14.53 -0.43 -2.65
CA ASP A 35 -15.53 -1.04 -1.80
C ASP A 35 -14.95 -2.25 -1.04
N GLU A 36 -15.77 -2.88 -0.22
CA GLU A 36 -15.33 -3.99 0.62
C GLU A 36 -14.78 -5.17 -0.19
N GLU A 37 -15.39 -5.50 -1.31
CA GLU A 37 -14.94 -6.58 -2.19
C GLU A 37 -13.59 -6.26 -2.84
N VAL A 38 -13.42 -5.05 -3.36
CA VAL A 38 -12.15 -4.61 -3.95
C VAL A 38 -11.05 -4.57 -2.90
N ARG A 39 -11.33 -4.08 -1.70
CA ARG A 39 -10.38 -4.08 -0.57
C ARG A 39 -9.91 -5.48 -0.23
N ARG A 40 -10.81 -6.44 -0.20
CA ARG A 40 -10.46 -7.85 0.06
C ARG A 40 -9.55 -8.39 -1.03
N ILE A 41 -9.83 -8.11 -2.29
CA ILE A 41 -8.97 -8.51 -3.42
C ILE A 41 -7.57 -7.91 -3.24
N ILE A 42 -7.48 -6.65 -2.86
CA ILE A 42 -6.20 -5.97 -2.64
C ILE A 42 -5.40 -6.64 -1.52
N VAL A 43 -6.04 -6.94 -0.39
CA VAL A 43 -5.37 -7.59 0.75
C VAL A 43 -4.86 -8.98 0.37
N GLU A 44 -5.68 -9.79 -0.28
CA GLU A 44 -5.28 -11.11 -0.75
C GLU A 44 -4.12 -11.05 -1.75
N THR A 45 -4.18 -10.08 -2.65
CA THR A 45 -3.12 -9.86 -3.64
C THR A 45 -1.83 -9.39 -2.97
N ALA A 46 -1.92 -8.54 -1.96
CA ALA A 46 -0.76 -8.10 -1.18
C ALA A 46 -0.05 -9.28 -0.49
N GLU A 47 -0.80 -10.23 0.02
CA GLU A 47 -0.23 -11.46 0.60
C GLU A 47 0.56 -12.27 -0.46
N GLU A 48 0.06 -12.35 -1.68
CA GLU A 48 0.76 -13.00 -2.78
C GLU A 48 2.03 -12.24 -3.18
N ILE A 49 1.99 -10.92 -3.16
CA ILE A 49 3.16 -10.08 -3.42
C ILE A 49 4.25 -10.33 -2.38
N GLU A 50 3.89 -10.42 -1.10
CA GLU A 50 4.83 -10.73 -0.03
C GLU A 50 5.53 -12.08 -0.24
N LYS A 51 4.81 -13.08 -0.73
CA LYS A 51 5.37 -14.41 -1.00
C LYS A 51 6.30 -14.45 -2.20
N ARG A 52 6.07 -13.58 -3.18
CA ARG A 52 6.80 -13.61 -4.46
C ARG A 52 7.97 -12.64 -4.52
N PHE A 53 7.92 -11.57 -3.74
CA PHE A 53 8.91 -10.51 -3.76
C PHE A 53 9.43 -10.26 -2.36
N ALA A 54 10.61 -9.70 -2.24
CA ALA A 54 11.17 -9.32 -0.94
C ALA A 54 10.58 -7.98 -0.46
N ILE A 55 9.26 -7.93 -0.34
CA ILE A 55 8.49 -6.76 0.07
C ILE A 55 7.55 -7.18 1.20
N ASP A 56 7.65 -6.49 2.35
CA ASP A 56 6.75 -6.71 3.47
C ASP A 56 5.65 -5.65 3.44
N MET A 57 4.40 -6.08 3.35
CA MET A 57 3.22 -5.22 3.43
C MET A 57 2.74 -5.16 4.88
N GLU A 58 3.20 -4.18 5.62
CA GLU A 58 2.98 -4.12 7.07
C GLU A 58 1.60 -3.60 7.45
N ALA A 59 1.06 -2.67 6.67
CA ALA A 59 -0.30 -2.18 6.82
C ALA A 59 -0.84 -1.65 5.50
N ILE A 60 -2.14 -1.84 5.29
CA ILE A 60 -2.86 -1.34 4.13
C ILE A 60 -4.10 -0.62 4.65
N GLY A 61 -4.23 0.66 4.31
CA GLY A 61 -5.41 1.45 4.59
C GLY A 61 -6.07 1.88 3.29
N CYS A 62 -7.38 1.71 3.20
CA CYS A 62 -8.14 2.13 2.04
C CYS A 62 -9.21 3.13 2.43
N ASP A 63 -9.25 4.26 1.76
CA ASP A 63 -10.43 5.10 1.68
C ASP A 63 -11.19 4.75 0.39
N LYS A 64 -12.23 5.48 0.05
CA LYS A 64 -13.07 5.15 -1.11
C LYS A 64 -12.34 5.26 -2.45
N ASP A 65 -11.42 6.19 -2.56
CA ASP A 65 -10.76 6.56 -3.81
C ASP A 65 -9.23 6.53 -3.77
N HIS A 66 -8.64 6.14 -2.66
CA HIS A 66 -7.18 6.05 -2.53
C HIS A 66 -6.73 5.03 -1.49
N ILE A 67 -5.47 4.64 -1.59
CA ILE A 67 -4.87 3.63 -0.74
C ILE A 67 -3.62 4.18 -0.06
N HIS A 68 -3.42 3.75 1.17
CA HIS A 68 -2.19 3.94 1.93
C HIS A 68 -1.51 2.60 2.15
N LEU A 69 -0.24 2.55 1.86
CA LEU A 69 0.60 1.38 2.12
C LEU A 69 1.68 1.74 3.12
N LEU A 70 1.88 0.87 4.07
CA LEU A 70 3.03 0.89 4.95
C LEU A 70 3.82 -0.38 4.66
N CYS A 71 5.01 -0.23 4.09
CA CYS A 71 5.76 -1.38 3.61
C CYS A 71 7.26 -1.20 3.82
N SER A 72 7.96 -2.31 3.79
CA SER A 72 9.41 -2.34 3.73
C SER A 72 9.88 -3.30 2.65
N ALA A 73 11.08 -3.12 2.17
CA ALA A 73 11.64 -3.96 1.13
C ALA A 73 13.15 -4.03 1.24
N HIS A 74 13.73 -5.03 0.60
CA HIS A 74 15.18 -5.13 0.47
C HIS A 74 15.75 -3.84 -0.15
N PRO A 75 16.92 -3.35 0.29
CA PRO A 75 17.52 -2.12 -0.25
C PRO A 75 17.73 -2.08 -1.76
N LYS A 76 17.77 -3.24 -2.41
CA LYS A 76 17.83 -3.35 -3.87
C LYS A 76 16.57 -2.89 -4.58
N ILE A 77 15.44 -2.84 -3.86
CA ILE A 77 14.13 -2.53 -4.45
C ILE A 77 13.81 -1.07 -4.17
N ALA A 78 13.79 -0.26 -5.23
CA ALA A 78 13.41 1.14 -5.14
C ALA A 78 11.93 1.30 -4.79
N PRO A 79 11.54 2.35 -4.06
CA PRO A 79 10.12 2.59 -3.77
C PRO A 79 9.23 2.64 -5.00
N GLY A 80 9.71 3.23 -6.10
CA GLY A 80 8.98 3.24 -7.37
C GLY A 80 8.71 1.84 -7.93
N LYS A 81 9.63 0.91 -7.69
CA LYS A 81 9.45 -0.49 -8.10
C LYS A 81 8.39 -1.19 -7.25
N ILE A 82 8.35 -0.91 -5.95
CA ILE A 82 7.30 -1.41 -5.07
C ILE A 82 5.92 -0.98 -5.58
N VAL A 83 5.78 0.31 -5.90
CA VAL A 83 4.54 0.88 -6.44
C VAL A 83 4.16 0.22 -7.75
N GLN A 84 5.10 0.06 -8.66
CA GLN A 84 4.87 -0.58 -9.96
C GLN A 84 4.37 -2.02 -9.81
N ILE A 85 5.01 -2.81 -8.96
CA ILE A 85 4.62 -4.19 -8.68
C ILE A 85 3.21 -4.23 -8.10
N PHE A 86 2.97 -3.41 -7.08
CA PHE A 86 1.68 -3.39 -6.40
C PHE A 86 0.54 -2.97 -7.35
N LYS A 87 0.71 -1.87 -8.07
CA LYS A 87 -0.29 -1.37 -9.00
C LYS A 87 -0.61 -2.37 -10.10
N SER A 88 0.40 -2.96 -10.72
CA SER A 88 0.20 -3.87 -11.84
C SER A 88 -0.50 -5.16 -11.45
N ILE A 89 -0.10 -5.76 -10.34
CA ILE A 89 -0.67 -7.04 -9.88
C ILE A 89 -2.07 -6.84 -9.31
N THR A 90 -2.29 -5.81 -8.49
CA THR A 90 -3.60 -5.54 -7.93
C THR A 90 -4.62 -5.14 -9.00
N ALA A 91 -4.24 -4.31 -9.96
CA ALA A 91 -5.12 -3.93 -11.06
C ALA A 91 -5.55 -5.15 -11.88
N ARG A 92 -4.62 -6.03 -12.20
CA ARG A 92 -4.91 -7.28 -12.92
C ARG A 92 -5.91 -8.15 -12.16
N GLU A 93 -5.69 -8.34 -10.87
CA GLU A 93 -6.56 -9.18 -10.05
C GLU A 93 -7.95 -8.56 -9.85
N ILE A 94 -8.04 -7.25 -9.68
CA ILE A 94 -9.32 -6.55 -9.57
C ILE A 94 -10.11 -6.69 -10.85
N PHE A 95 -9.50 -6.44 -12.01
CA PHE A 95 -10.18 -6.57 -13.31
C PHE A 95 -10.59 -8.01 -13.62
N ARG A 96 -9.78 -8.98 -13.20
CA ARG A 96 -10.09 -10.40 -13.40
C ARG A 96 -11.28 -10.85 -12.56
N ARG A 97 -11.32 -10.46 -11.30
CA ARG A 97 -12.33 -10.91 -10.34
C ARG A 97 -13.59 -10.06 -10.33
N LYS A 98 -13.50 -8.82 -10.76
CA LYS A 98 -14.61 -7.86 -10.74
C LYS A 98 -14.67 -7.09 -12.06
N GLN A 99 -15.15 -7.74 -13.10
CA GLN A 99 -15.18 -7.18 -14.46
C GLN A 99 -16.00 -5.90 -14.59
N ALA A 100 -16.99 -5.70 -13.72
CA ALA A 100 -17.80 -4.49 -13.72
C ALA A 100 -16.96 -3.22 -13.49
N VAL A 101 -15.87 -3.33 -12.72
CA VAL A 101 -14.95 -2.21 -12.46
C VAL A 101 -14.27 -1.74 -13.75
N LYS A 102 -13.93 -2.65 -14.63
CA LYS A 102 -13.27 -2.32 -15.89
C LYS A 102 -14.13 -1.41 -16.78
N LYS A 103 -15.45 -1.54 -16.70
CA LYS A 103 -16.39 -0.70 -17.46
C LYS A 103 -16.43 0.73 -16.95
N GLU A 104 -16.09 0.95 -15.68
CA GLU A 104 -16.02 2.26 -15.04
C GLU A 104 -14.76 3.04 -15.41
N LEU A 105 -13.76 2.37 -15.95
CA LEU A 105 -12.44 2.93 -16.17
C LEU A 105 -12.03 2.87 -17.64
N TRP A 106 -11.92 4.02 -18.23
CA TRP A 106 -11.47 4.17 -19.61
C TRP A 106 -9.96 3.88 -19.71
N GLY A 107 -9.55 3.16 -20.73
CA GLY A 107 -8.15 2.86 -20.97
C GLY A 107 -7.58 1.69 -20.18
N GLY A 108 -8.36 1.04 -19.33
CA GLY A 108 -7.97 -0.20 -18.66
C GLY A 108 -6.97 -0.02 -17.52
N GLU A 109 -6.81 1.18 -16.99
CA GLU A 109 -5.96 1.44 -15.83
C GLU A 109 -6.82 1.64 -14.57
N PHE A 110 -6.49 0.92 -13.49
CA PHE A 110 -7.18 1.04 -12.22
C PHE A 110 -6.63 2.19 -11.36
N TRP A 111 -5.31 2.35 -11.33
CA TRP A 111 -4.62 3.35 -10.51
C TRP A 111 -4.15 4.54 -11.34
N THR A 112 -3.99 5.70 -10.71
CA THR A 112 -3.34 6.85 -11.35
C THR A 112 -1.86 6.57 -11.61
N ASP A 113 -1.24 7.34 -12.48
CA ASP A 113 0.19 7.21 -12.76
C ASP A 113 1.08 7.70 -11.60
N GLY A 114 0.58 8.63 -10.81
CA GLY A 114 1.34 9.24 -9.73
C GLY A 114 1.27 8.47 -8.41
N TYR A 115 2.14 8.83 -7.49
CA TYR A 115 2.13 8.35 -6.11
C TYR A 115 2.91 9.29 -5.20
N TYR A 116 2.59 9.26 -3.92
CA TYR A 116 3.40 9.86 -2.88
C TYR A 116 4.20 8.74 -2.18
N VAL A 117 5.46 9.01 -1.86
CA VAL A 117 6.26 8.14 -1.01
C VAL A 117 7.03 8.97 0.00
N GLY A 118 6.95 8.55 1.25
CA GLY A 118 7.75 9.10 2.33
C GLY A 118 8.39 7.99 3.13
N THR A 119 9.49 8.27 3.79
CA THR A 119 10.08 7.34 4.74
C THR A 119 9.45 7.54 6.11
N VAL A 120 9.21 6.44 6.80
CA VAL A 120 8.84 6.48 8.20
C VAL A 120 10.13 6.36 8.99
N GLY A 121 10.45 7.41 9.74
CA GLY A 121 11.70 7.49 10.48
C GLY A 121 11.67 6.63 11.73
N GLU A 122 11.85 7.29 12.87
CA GLU A 122 11.94 6.62 14.15
C GLU A 122 10.60 6.06 14.63
N ARG A 123 10.66 5.21 15.63
CA ARG A 123 9.59 4.45 16.26
C ARG A 123 8.28 5.22 16.52
N GLY A 124 8.37 6.47 16.97
CA GLY A 124 7.19 7.31 17.23
C GLY A 124 6.43 7.71 15.98
N ASN A 125 7.13 7.97 14.89
CA ASN A 125 6.52 8.31 13.61
C ASN A 125 5.82 7.11 12.97
N TRP A 126 6.40 5.93 13.12
CA TRP A 126 5.82 4.68 12.66
C TRP A 126 4.44 4.43 13.26
N ASP A 127 4.33 4.47 14.57
CA ASP A 127 3.06 4.27 15.27
C ASP A 127 2.01 5.30 14.85
N THR A 128 2.42 6.54 14.65
CA THR A 128 1.54 7.61 14.20
C THR A 128 1.01 7.36 12.80
N VAL A 129 1.86 6.96 11.87
CA VAL A 129 1.47 6.64 10.48
C VAL A 129 0.56 5.42 10.46
N GLU A 130 0.89 4.37 11.19
CA GLU A 130 0.06 3.17 11.28
C GLU A 130 -1.34 3.48 11.82
N ARG A 131 -1.44 4.28 12.88
CA ARG A 131 -2.73 4.74 13.41
C ARG A 131 -3.51 5.57 12.39
N TYR A 132 -2.83 6.42 11.65
CA TYR A 132 -3.44 7.23 10.60
C TYR A 132 -4.04 6.33 9.52
N ILE A 133 -3.31 5.34 9.04
CA ILE A 133 -3.78 4.39 8.04
C ILE A 133 -5.01 3.61 8.56
N LYS A 134 -4.95 3.11 9.78
CA LYS A 134 -6.06 2.39 10.40
C LYS A 134 -7.31 3.25 10.55
N ARG A 135 -7.15 4.55 10.84
CA ARG A 135 -8.28 5.49 10.86
C ARG A 135 -8.89 5.69 9.48
N GLN A 136 -8.07 5.68 8.43
CA GLN A 136 -8.53 5.77 7.05
C GLN A 136 -9.41 4.57 6.66
N GLU A 137 -9.09 3.39 7.15
CA GLU A 137 -9.91 2.19 6.94
C GLU A 137 -11.33 2.34 7.50
N ILE A 138 -11.51 3.17 8.52
CA ILE A 138 -12.81 3.45 9.12
C ILE A 138 -13.56 4.58 8.37
N GLY A 139 -12.95 5.14 7.35
CA GLY A 139 -13.64 5.96 6.37
C GLY A 139 -13.75 7.46 6.68
N ARG A 140 -12.81 8.05 7.40
CA ARG A 140 -12.97 9.44 7.80
C ARG A 140 -11.85 10.40 7.52
N ALA A 141 -10.68 9.99 7.24
CA ALA A 141 -9.64 10.96 7.01
C ALA A 141 -9.43 11.16 5.52
N SER A 142 -9.44 12.38 5.13
CA SER A 142 -9.13 12.80 3.77
C SER A 142 -7.62 12.87 3.61
N CYS A 143 -7.07 12.19 2.62
CA CYS A 143 -5.69 12.37 2.19
C CYS A 143 -5.48 13.60 1.32
N ARG A 144 -6.49 14.42 1.12
CA ARG A 144 -6.46 15.56 0.21
C ARG A 144 -5.35 16.56 0.51
N GLU A 145 -4.95 16.67 1.76
CA GLU A 145 -3.93 17.63 2.18
C GLU A 145 -2.50 17.10 2.06
N ARG A 146 -2.33 15.82 1.70
CA ARG A 146 -1.02 15.15 1.73
C ARG A 146 -0.58 14.56 0.41
N VAL A 147 -1.44 14.59 -0.57
CA VAL A 147 -1.14 14.03 -1.90
C VAL A 147 -1.07 15.13 -2.94
#